data_2ff9316d33ce838c0acbec7dfc8d4d03
#
_entry.id   2ff9316d33ce838c0acbec7dfc8d4d03
#
_cell.length_a   1.000
_cell.length_b   1.000
_cell.length_c   1.000
_cell.angle_alpha   90.00
_cell.angle_beta   90.00
_cell.angle_gamma   90.00
#
_symmetry.space_group_name_H-M   'P 1'
#
loop_
_entity.id
_entity.type
_entity.pdbx_description
1 polymer ?
#
loop_
_entity_poly.entity_id
_entity_poly.type
_entity_poly.pdbx_seq_one_letter_code
_entity_poly.pdbx_strand_id
1 'polypeptide(L)'
;MRFPEYESCHLCHRSCGINRYEKNGYCGVSSDIYVARAALHKWEEPPISGERGSGAIFFAGCSLGCVFCQNREISRGISGKRISVENLAEIMLKLQKDGAHNINLVTPTHYVPSIIAAVKLAKQKGLIIPIVYNTGSFDTKETIKSLDGIVDIYLPDLKYYKSATSKRYSSAEKYIEAARDAIAEMYRQKGKPEFDDDGMLKSGVIVRILLLPGHLAEAKLSLKYLLDTYGDNIYISLMNQYTPMPHMEAPLNRKVTHAEYEELLTYAEKLGLKNGFYQDFGTAEESFIPPFDGTGLDE
;
A
#
# COMPACT_ATOMS: atom_id res chain seq x y z
N MET A 1 7.84 -4.19 -23.94
CA MET A 1 6.48 -4.78 -23.94
C MET A 1 5.46 -3.65 -23.96
N ARG A 2 4.32 -3.78 -24.68
CA ARG A 2 3.30 -2.72 -24.76
C ARG A 2 1.98 -3.27 -24.18
N PHE A 3 1.30 -2.47 -23.38
CA PHE A 3 0.08 -2.84 -22.66
C PHE A 3 -1.07 -1.92 -23.07
N PRO A 4 -2.22 -2.45 -23.50
CA PRO A 4 -3.38 -1.64 -23.92
C PRO A 4 -3.89 -0.70 -22.83
N GLU A 5 -3.79 -1.11 -21.56
CA GLU A 5 -4.23 -0.34 -20.39
C GLU A 5 -3.47 0.99 -20.25
N TYR A 6 -2.29 1.12 -20.85
CA TYR A 6 -1.55 2.38 -20.88
C TYR A 6 -1.92 3.29 -22.05
N GLU A 7 -2.58 2.80 -23.09
CA GLU A 7 -3.03 3.61 -24.22
C GLU A 7 -4.21 4.51 -23.84
N SER A 8 -5.05 4.06 -22.90
CA SER A 8 -6.12 4.84 -22.27
C SER A 8 -6.21 4.47 -20.79
N CYS A 9 -5.48 5.20 -19.94
CA CYS A 9 -5.27 4.80 -18.57
C CYS A 9 -6.48 5.02 -17.65
N HIS A 10 -7.02 3.89 -17.13
CA HIS A 10 -8.11 3.84 -16.15
C HIS A 10 -7.77 2.93 -14.94
N LEU A 11 -6.47 2.76 -14.63
CA LEU A 11 -6.01 1.84 -13.56
C LEU A 11 -6.42 2.28 -12.15
N CYS A 12 -6.69 3.57 -11.95
CA CYS A 12 -7.13 4.12 -10.67
C CYS A 12 -8.31 5.07 -10.87
N HIS A 13 -8.96 5.46 -9.78
CA HIS A 13 -10.12 6.35 -9.81
C HIS A 13 -9.84 7.80 -10.25
N ARG A 14 -8.57 8.16 -10.59
CA ARG A 14 -8.29 9.39 -11.36
C ARG A 14 -8.85 9.31 -12.77
N SER A 15 -8.90 8.10 -13.32
CA SER A 15 -9.49 7.81 -14.63
C SER A 15 -9.03 8.81 -15.69
N CYS A 16 -7.72 9.01 -15.81
CA CYS A 16 -7.12 10.06 -16.63
C CYS A 16 -7.44 9.92 -18.11
N GLY A 17 -7.70 8.70 -18.62
CA GLY A 17 -8.00 8.41 -20.03
C GLY A 17 -6.85 8.74 -20.99
N ILE A 18 -5.66 9.03 -20.50
CA ILE A 18 -4.51 9.43 -21.32
C ILE A 18 -3.73 8.25 -21.87
N ASN A 19 -3.02 8.48 -22.98
CA ASN A 19 -2.00 7.58 -23.46
C ASN A 19 -0.68 7.81 -22.68
N ARG A 20 -0.34 6.86 -21.79
CA ARG A 20 0.84 6.95 -20.92
C ARG A 20 2.15 6.67 -21.65
N TYR A 21 2.12 6.24 -22.90
CA TYR A 21 3.30 6.18 -23.77
C TYR A 21 3.72 7.56 -24.28
N GLU A 22 2.81 8.55 -24.25
CA GLU A 22 3.03 9.90 -24.79
C GLU A 22 3.20 10.96 -23.68
N LYS A 23 2.52 10.76 -22.53
CA LYS A 23 2.54 11.74 -21.43
C LYS A 23 2.30 11.08 -20.07
N ASN A 24 2.70 11.80 -19.02
CA ASN A 24 2.49 11.35 -17.64
C ASN A 24 1.03 11.49 -17.20
N GLY A 25 0.56 10.53 -16.38
CA GLY A 25 -0.73 10.59 -15.71
C GLY A 25 -0.73 11.53 -14.51
N TYR A 26 -1.87 11.62 -13.81
CA TYR A 26 -1.95 12.30 -12.51
C TYR A 26 -0.93 11.77 -11.49
N CYS A 27 -0.60 10.48 -11.59
CA CYS A 27 0.42 9.82 -10.76
C CYS A 27 1.85 10.36 -10.97
N GLY A 28 2.07 11.24 -11.94
CA GLY A 28 3.37 11.87 -12.22
C GLY A 28 4.30 11.05 -13.13
N VAL A 29 3.88 9.86 -13.58
CA VAL A 29 4.73 8.94 -14.36
C VAL A 29 4.09 8.50 -15.68
N SER A 30 4.93 8.08 -16.62
CA SER A 30 4.58 7.48 -17.91
C SER A 30 4.30 5.96 -17.77
N SER A 31 4.30 5.24 -18.88
CA SER A 31 4.24 3.76 -18.91
C SER A 31 5.53 3.09 -18.43
N ASP A 32 6.65 3.81 -18.39
CA ASP A 32 7.93 3.29 -17.91
C ASP A 32 7.89 3.05 -16.40
N ILE A 33 8.48 1.94 -15.96
CA ILE A 33 8.55 1.59 -14.54
C ILE A 33 9.70 2.36 -13.90
N TYR A 34 9.41 3.11 -12.84
CA TYR A 34 10.42 3.76 -12.02
C TYR A 34 10.36 3.18 -10.60
N VAL A 35 11.51 2.68 -10.14
CA VAL A 35 11.69 2.16 -8.77
C VAL A 35 12.71 3.03 -8.05
N ALA A 36 12.37 3.45 -6.84
CA ALA A 36 13.22 4.29 -6.02
C ALA A 36 14.12 3.49 -5.07
N ARG A 37 13.67 2.28 -4.68
CA ARG A 37 14.40 1.38 -3.79
C ARG A 37 13.84 -0.03 -3.88
N ALA A 38 14.70 -1.05 -3.71
CA ALA A 38 14.32 -2.44 -3.56
C ALA A 38 15.22 -3.09 -2.50
N ALA A 39 14.70 -3.39 -1.31
CA ALA A 39 15.48 -3.93 -0.20
C ALA A 39 14.60 -4.63 0.84
N LEU A 40 15.22 -5.40 1.73
CA LEU A 40 14.55 -5.95 2.90
C LEU A 40 14.07 -4.82 3.83
N HIS A 41 12.79 -4.85 4.19
CA HIS A 41 12.14 -3.88 5.07
C HIS A 41 11.49 -4.62 6.26
N LYS A 42 11.83 -4.21 7.49
CA LYS A 42 11.43 -4.92 8.70
C LYS A 42 10.28 -4.27 9.48
N TRP A 43 9.65 -3.25 8.89
CA TRP A 43 8.70 -2.39 9.60
C TRP A 43 7.27 -2.45 9.08
N GLU A 44 6.94 -3.51 8.32
CA GLU A 44 5.54 -3.83 8.01
C GLU A 44 4.93 -4.64 9.17
N GLU A 45 3.68 -5.00 9.08
CA GLU A 45 2.99 -5.82 10.08
C GLU A 45 3.77 -7.13 10.36
N PRO A 46 3.72 -7.65 11.61
CA PRO A 46 4.51 -8.82 12.01
C PRO A 46 4.44 -10.00 11.05
N PRO A 47 3.27 -10.43 10.54
CA PRO A 47 3.19 -11.59 9.63
C PRO A 47 3.63 -11.27 8.19
N ILE A 48 3.98 -10.02 7.89
CA ILE A 48 4.56 -9.58 6.60
C ILE A 48 6.09 -9.50 6.71
N SER A 49 6.61 -8.79 7.72
CA SER A 49 8.05 -8.59 7.90
C SER A 49 8.76 -9.76 8.54
N GLY A 50 8.16 -10.39 9.56
CA GLY A 50 8.82 -11.39 10.36
C GLY A 50 10.21 -10.94 10.83
N GLU A 51 11.11 -11.88 11.03
CA GLU A 51 12.49 -11.59 11.43
C GLU A 51 13.40 -11.19 10.27
N ARG A 52 13.20 -11.77 9.09
CA ARG A 52 14.06 -11.57 7.92
C ARG A 52 13.73 -10.31 7.14
N GLY A 53 12.49 -9.83 7.21
CA GLY A 53 11.98 -8.67 6.49
C GLY A 53 11.17 -9.01 5.25
N SER A 54 10.40 -8.04 4.82
CA SER A 54 9.63 -8.02 3.57
C SER A 54 10.51 -7.49 2.44
N GLY A 55 10.51 -8.11 1.28
CA GLY A 55 11.24 -7.65 0.08
C GLY A 55 10.50 -6.46 -0.55
N ALA A 56 10.65 -5.27 0.02
CA ALA A 56 9.92 -4.08 -0.39
C ALA A 56 10.49 -3.44 -1.65
N ILE A 57 9.62 -3.23 -2.65
CA ILE A 57 9.92 -2.53 -3.90
C ILE A 57 9.10 -1.24 -3.91
N PHE A 58 9.77 -0.10 -3.76
CA PHE A 58 9.14 1.23 -3.71
C PHE A 58 9.06 1.82 -5.11
N PHE A 59 7.86 1.93 -5.65
CA PHE A 59 7.62 2.54 -6.94
C PHE A 59 7.50 4.06 -6.85
N ALA A 60 8.04 4.76 -7.85
CA ALA A 60 7.86 6.20 -8.00
C ALA A 60 6.48 6.53 -8.59
N GLY A 61 5.94 7.69 -8.19
CA GLY A 61 4.60 8.14 -8.55
C GLY A 61 3.52 7.64 -7.60
N CYS A 62 2.35 8.31 -7.59
CA CYS A 62 1.21 7.91 -6.76
C CYS A 62 -0.10 8.46 -7.28
N SER A 63 -1.14 7.62 -7.33
CA SER A 63 -2.50 8.03 -7.74
C SER A 63 -3.20 8.95 -6.73
N LEU A 64 -2.84 8.87 -5.44
CA LEU A 64 -3.42 9.72 -4.39
C LEU A 64 -2.67 11.02 -4.17
N GLY A 65 -1.36 10.95 -3.97
CA GLY A 65 -0.53 12.11 -3.72
C GLY A 65 -0.95 12.89 -2.46
N CYS A 66 -1.14 12.20 -1.34
CA CYS A 66 -1.53 12.79 -0.06
C CYS A 66 -0.56 13.89 0.38
N VAL A 67 -1.07 15.00 0.91
CA VAL A 67 -0.24 16.14 1.37
C VAL A 67 0.70 15.76 2.50
N PHE A 68 0.34 14.76 3.30
CA PHE A 68 1.11 14.24 4.44
C PHE A 68 1.91 12.97 4.12
N CYS A 69 2.15 12.66 2.84
CA CYS A 69 2.82 11.42 2.47
C CYS A 69 4.25 11.37 3.01
N GLN A 70 4.57 10.33 3.80
CA GLN A 70 5.94 10.07 4.28
C GLN A 70 6.89 9.81 3.11
N ASN A 71 6.41 9.14 2.06
CA ASN A 71 7.17 8.85 0.83
C ASN A 71 7.02 9.98 -0.19
N ARG A 72 6.93 11.25 0.25
CA ARG A 72 6.66 12.40 -0.61
C ARG A 72 7.71 12.56 -1.70
N GLU A 73 8.96 12.27 -1.39
CA GLU A 73 10.09 12.37 -2.30
C GLU A 73 9.87 11.57 -3.59
N ILE A 74 9.29 10.38 -3.48
CA ILE A 74 9.04 9.49 -4.61
C ILE A 74 7.59 9.54 -5.13
N SER A 75 6.64 10.04 -4.33
CA SER A 75 5.21 10.01 -4.69
C SER A 75 4.76 11.15 -5.61
N ARG A 76 5.57 12.21 -5.78
CA ARG A 76 5.20 13.45 -6.50
C ARG A 76 5.91 13.65 -7.83
N GLY A 77 6.69 12.71 -8.26
CA GLY A 77 7.43 12.83 -9.52
C GLY A 77 8.22 11.59 -9.85
N ILE A 78 9.04 11.71 -10.89
CA ILE A 78 9.96 10.66 -11.30
C ILE A 78 11.18 10.74 -10.40
N SER A 79 11.23 9.89 -9.39
CA SER A 79 12.40 9.66 -8.55
C SER A 79 12.77 8.18 -8.63
N GLY A 80 14.05 7.86 -8.75
CA GLY A 80 14.51 6.49 -8.87
C GLY A 80 14.95 6.11 -10.28
N LYS A 81 15.26 4.83 -10.47
CA LYS A 81 15.81 4.27 -11.70
C LYS A 81 14.69 3.72 -12.58
N ARG A 82 14.74 4.03 -13.88
CA ARG A 82 13.90 3.38 -14.89
C ARG A 82 14.37 1.95 -15.09
N ILE A 83 13.44 1.01 -15.00
CA ILE A 83 13.72 -0.43 -15.18
C ILE A 83 12.78 -1.06 -16.20
N SER A 84 13.18 -2.20 -16.74
CA SER A 84 12.33 -3.04 -17.59
C SER A 84 11.48 -4.02 -16.77
N VAL A 85 10.53 -4.70 -17.41
CA VAL A 85 9.76 -5.79 -16.83
C VAL A 85 10.68 -6.94 -16.40
N GLU A 86 11.69 -7.22 -17.20
CA GLU A 86 12.70 -8.26 -16.95
C GLU A 86 13.55 -7.90 -15.72
N ASN A 87 14.02 -6.64 -15.61
CA ASN A 87 14.77 -6.18 -14.43
C ASN A 87 13.91 -6.24 -13.17
N LEU A 88 12.61 -5.89 -13.25
CA LEU A 88 11.72 -6.01 -12.11
C LEU A 88 11.57 -7.47 -11.65
N ALA A 89 11.49 -8.42 -12.58
CA ALA A 89 11.47 -9.84 -12.24
C ALA A 89 12.78 -10.30 -11.57
N GLU A 90 13.94 -9.85 -12.06
CA GLU A 90 15.25 -10.16 -11.45
C GLU A 90 15.38 -9.57 -10.03
N ILE A 91 14.89 -8.35 -9.80
CA ILE A 91 14.83 -7.73 -8.46
C ILE A 91 14.01 -8.61 -7.50
N MET A 92 12.86 -9.11 -7.93
CA MET A 92 12.04 -10.01 -7.11
C MET A 92 12.78 -11.30 -6.75
N LEU A 93 13.48 -11.91 -7.71
CA LEU A 93 14.27 -13.12 -7.48
C LEU A 93 15.47 -12.86 -6.56
N LYS A 94 16.13 -11.71 -6.71
CA LYS A 94 17.22 -11.29 -5.82
C LYS A 94 16.72 -11.13 -4.39
N LEU A 95 15.60 -10.44 -4.16
CA LEU A 95 15.02 -10.26 -2.83
C LEU A 95 14.64 -11.62 -2.19
N GLN A 96 14.11 -12.56 -2.98
CA GLN A 96 13.88 -13.92 -2.51
C GLN A 96 15.19 -14.60 -2.09
N LYS A 97 16.25 -14.50 -2.90
CA LYS A 97 17.58 -15.05 -2.59
C LYS A 97 18.19 -14.42 -1.34
N ASP A 98 17.94 -13.12 -1.12
CA ASP A 98 18.38 -12.38 0.06
C ASP A 98 17.57 -12.73 1.33
N GLY A 99 16.60 -13.65 1.22
CA GLY A 99 15.85 -14.22 2.33
C GLY A 99 14.54 -13.52 2.68
N ALA A 100 14.01 -12.64 1.81
CA ALA A 100 12.72 -12.01 2.03
C ALA A 100 11.60 -13.03 2.30
N HIS A 101 10.67 -12.71 3.21
CA HIS A 101 9.47 -13.53 3.44
C HIS A 101 8.47 -13.43 2.28
N ASN A 102 8.43 -12.30 1.60
CA ASN A 102 7.52 -11.99 0.49
C ASN A 102 8.12 -10.90 -0.40
N ILE A 103 7.47 -10.63 -1.54
CA ILE A 103 7.74 -9.45 -2.35
C ILE A 103 6.64 -8.43 -2.10
N ASN A 104 6.97 -7.29 -1.52
CA ASN A 104 6.03 -6.23 -1.18
C ASN A 104 6.12 -5.09 -2.20
N LEU A 105 5.07 -4.96 -3.00
CA LEU A 105 4.92 -3.95 -4.05
C LEU A 105 4.30 -2.69 -3.45
N VAL A 106 5.11 -1.68 -3.15
CA VAL A 106 4.67 -0.46 -2.46
C VAL A 106 4.21 0.59 -3.46
N THR A 107 2.94 0.98 -3.40
CA THR A 107 2.27 1.94 -4.29
C THR A 107 2.28 1.51 -5.77
N PRO A 108 1.82 0.30 -6.10
CA PRO A 108 2.01 -0.31 -7.42
C PRO A 108 0.92 0.01 -8.45
N THR A 109 -0.21 0.63 -8.05
CA THR A 109 -1.44 0.78 -8.84
C THR A 109 -1.23 1.16 -10.30
N HIS A 110 -0.38 2.16 -10.53
CA HIS A 110 -0.17 2.73 -11.86
C HIS A 110 0.78 1.90 -12.74
N TYR A 111 1.36 0.82 -12.21
CA TYR A 111 2.22 -0.12 -12.96
C TYR A 111 1.64 -1.54 -13.04
N VAL A 112 0.38 -1.75 -12.66
CA VAL A 112 -0.24 -3.09 -12.60
C VAL A 112 -0.03 -3.94 -13.86
N PRO A 113 -0.21 -3.48 -15.10
CA PRO A 113 0.05 -4.31 -16.28
C PRO A 113 1.49 -4.81 -16.36
N SER A 114 2.45 -3.94 -16.11
CA SER A 114 3.88 -4.29 -16.09
C SER A 114 4.25 -5.21 -14.94
N ILE A 115 3.65 -5.02 -13.77
CA ILE A 115 3.84 -5.86 -12.59
C ILE A 115 3.33 -7.27 -12.83
N ILE A 116 2.13 -7.42 -13.43
CA ILE A 116 1.59 -8.73 -13.80
C ILE A 116 2.56 -9.50 -14.70
N ALA A 117 3.12 -8.81 -15.69
CA ALA A 117 4.10 -9.41 -16.58
C ALA A 117 5.39 -9.82 -15.85
N ALA A 118 5.91 -8.95 -14.96
CA ALA A 118 7.11 -9.21 -14.19
C ALA A 118 6.92 -10.37 -13.20
N VAL A 119 5.81 -10.41 -12.47
CA VAL A 119 5.49 -11.52 -11.53
C VAL A 119 5.38 -12.85 -12.26
N LYS A 120 4.70 -12.89 -13.42
CA LYS A 120 4.62 -14.11 -14.25
C LYS A 120 6.01 -14.57 -14.67
N LEU A 121 6.86 -13.66 -15.13
CA LEU A 121 8.23 -13.96 -15.52
C LEU A 121 9.07 -14.45 -14.32
N ALA A 122 8.97 -13.80 -13.19
CA ALA A 122 9.67 -14.19 -11.97
C ALA A 122 9.23 -15.59 -11.49
N LYS A 123 7.92 -15.88 -11.49
CA LYS A 123 7.38 -17.20 -11.13
C LYS A 123 7.89 -18.29 -12.09
N GLN A 124 8.00 -18.01 -13.40
CA GLN A 124 8.61 -18.95 -14.37
C GLN A 124 10.09 -19.21 -14.09
N LYS A 125 10.80 -18.24 -13.49
CA LYS A 125 12.22 -18.34 -13.10
C LYS A 125 12.44 -18.84 -11.67
N GLY A 126 11.39 -19.25 -10.96
CA GLY A 126 11.51 -19.86 -9.63
C GLY A 126 11.16 -18.94 -8.45
N LEU A 127 10.42 -17.86 -8.64
CA LEU A 127 9.85 -17.09 -7.54
C LEU A 127 8.72 -17.91 -6.88
N ILE A 128 8.87 -18.20 -5.58
CA ILE A 128 7.93 -19.02 -4.81
C ILE A 128 7.34 -18.32 -3.58
N ILE A 129 7.94 -17.21 -3.14
CA ILE A 129 7.46 -16.45 -1.98
C ILE A 129 6.23 -15.61 -2.36
N PRO A 130 5.33 -15.29 -1.39
CA PRO A 130 4.11 -14.55 -1.64
C PRO A 130 4.35 -13.15 -2.21
N ILE A 131 3.39 -12.67 -3.01
CA ILE A 131 3.34 -11.29 -3.53
C ILE A 131 2.37 -10.48 -2.68
N VAL A 132 2.87 -9.40 -2.06
CA VAL A 132 2.09 -8.42 -1.30
C VAL A 132 1.81 -7.21 -2.18
N TYR A 133 0.55 -6.79 -2.26
CA TYR A 133 0.10 -5.58 -2.96
C TYR A 133 -0.26 -4.50 -1.95
N ASN A 134 0.68 -3.56 -1.72
CA ASN A 134 0.58 -2.49 -0.73
C ASN A 134 0.09 -1.20 -1.39
N THR A 135 -1.17 -0.84 -1.17
CA THR A 135 -1.85 0.23 -1.89
C THR A 135 -2.60 1.20 -0.99
N GLY A 136 -2.77 2.44 -1.47
CA GLY A 136 -3.67 3.43 -0.86
C GLY A 136 -5.15 3.22 -1.16
N SER A 137 -5.56 2.09 -1.76
CA SER A 137 -6.95 1.71 -2.06
C SER A 137 -7.70 2.65 -3.00
N PHE A 138 -6.99 3.33 -3.90
CA PHE A 138 -7.62 4.19 -4.92
C PHE A 138 -7.62 3.53 -6.30
N ASP A 139 -7.46 2.22 -6.32
CA ASP A 139 -7.50 1.35 -7.47
C ASP A 139 -8.93 1.20 -7.99
N THR A 140 -9.10 1.01 -9.30
CA THR A 140 -10.42 0.59 -9.81
C THR A 140 -10.65 -0.90 -9.50
N LYS A 141 -11.90 -1.30 -9.35
CA LYS A 141 -12.27 -2.70 -9.15
C LYS A 141 -11.73 -3.61 -10.25
N GLU A 142 -11.74 -3.12 -11.49
CA GLU A 142 -11.21 -3.82 -12.67
C GLU A 142 -9.70 -4.06 -12.55
N THR A 143 -8.96 -3.07 -12.04
CA THR A 143 -7.52 -3.20 -11.78
C THR A 143 -7.26 -4.27 -10.72
N ILE A 144 -8.02 -4.27 -9.61
CA ILE A 144 -7.88 -5.33 -8.60
C ILE A 144 -8.26 -6.71 -9.17
N LYS A 145 -9.32 -6.81 -9.97
CA LYS A 145 -9.68 -8.07 -10.65
C LYS A 145 -8.56 -8.63 -11.52
N SER A 146 -7.79 -7.78 -12.20
CA SER A 146 -6.67 -8.23 -13.04
C SER A 146 -5.52 -8.84 -12.24
N LEU A 147 -5.47 -8.63 -10.92
CA LEU A 147 -4.47 -9.17 -10.00
C LEU A 147 -4.84 -10.55 -9.44
N ASP A 148 -6.02 -11.09 -9.78
CA ASP A 148 -6.45 -12.42 -9.32
C ASP A 148 -5.46 -13.50 -9.81
N GLY A 149 -4.97 -14.37 -8.92
CA GLY A 149 -3.93 -15.37 -9.20
C GLY A 149 -2.50 -14.80 -9.35
N ILE A 150 -2.32 -13.49 -9.23
CA ILE A 150 -1.01 -12.83 -9.29
C ILE A 150 -0.54 -12.43 -7.88
N VAL A 151 -1.40 -11.76 -7.13
CA VAL A 151 -1.17 -11.28 -5.76
C VAL A 151 -1.66 -12.31 -4.76
N ASP A 152 -0.92 -12.52 -3.70
CA ASP A 152 -1.25 -13.47 -2.63
C ASP A 152 -1.79 -12.75 -1.40
N ILE A 153 -1.28 -11.56 -1.08
CA ILE A 153 -1.63 -10.77 0.09
C ILE A 153 -1.96 -9.34 -0.34
N TYR A 154 -3.09 -8.83 0.10
CA TYR A 154 -3.45 -7.43 -0.05
C TYR A 154 -3.22 -6.66 1.24
N LEU A 155 -2.53 -5.51 1.13
CA LEU A 155 -2.22 -4.59 2.22
C LEU A 155 -2.76 -3.19 1.88
N PRO A 156 -4.11 -3.02 1.83
CA PRO A 156 -4.73 -1.75 1.51
C PRO A 156 -4.79 -0.81 2.72
N ASP A 157 -4.59 0.49 2.49
CA ASP A 157 -4.92 1.51 3.47
C ASP A 157 -6.37 1.97 3.32
N LEU A 158 -7.11 2.09 4.41
CA LEU A 158 -8.36 2.85 4.48
C LEU A 158 -8.07 4.21 5.14
N LYS A 159 -7.61 5.16 4.31
CA LYS A 159 -7.04 6.45 4.77
C LYS A 159 -8.09 7.46 5.26
N TYR A 160 -9.28 7.42 4.69
CA TYR A 160 -10.35 8.40 4.96
C TYR A 160 -11.71 7.73 4.93
N TYR A 161 -12.61 8.24 5.76
CA TYR A 161 -14.01 7.82 5.74
C TYR A 161 -14.93 8.91 5.15
N LYS A 162 -14.52 10.19 5.21
CA LYS A 162 -15.32 11.32 4.71
C LYS A 162 -14.73 11.89 3.42
N SER A 163 -15.58 12.14 2.43
CA SER A 163 -15.19 12.76 1.15
C SER A 163 -14.56 14.15 1.32
N ALA A 164 -15.00 14.93 2.32
CA ALA A 164 -14.40 16.23 2.61
C ALA A 164 -12.92 16.12 3.01
N THR A 165 -12.58 15.11 3.82
CA THR A 165 -11.21 14.88 4.29
C THR A 165 -10.33 14.36 3.16
N SER A 166 -10.80 13.40 2.38
CA SER A 166 -10.06 12.86 1.24
C SER A 166 -9.88 13.89 0.12
N LYS A 167 -10.88 14.76 -0.10
CA LYS A 167 -10.77 15.90 -1.02
C LYS A 167 -9.69 16.88 -0.55
N ARG A 168 -9.72 17.25 0.74
CA ARG A 168 -8.76 18.20 1.33
C ARG A 168 -7.32 17.70 1.27
N TYR A 169 -7.07 16.43 1.62
CA TYR A 169 -5.72 15.93 1.82
C TYR A 169 -5.15 15.12 0.65
N SER A 170 -5.99 14.67 -0.28
CA SER A 170 -5.55 13.88 -1.44
C SER A 170 -6.24 14.28 -2.75
N SER A 171 -7.07 15.34 -2.77
CA SER A 171 -7.87 15.72 -3.93
C SER A 171 -8.66 14.53 -4.52
N ALA A 172 -9.16 13.65 -3.65
CA ALA A 172 -9.80 12.37 -4.00
C ALA A 172 -11.21 12.30 -3.39
N GLU A 173 -12.16 13.07 -3.92
CA GLU A 173 -13.51 13.21 -3.36
C GLU A 173 -14.27 11.88 -3.26
N LYS A 174 -14.07 10.97 -4.22
CA LYS A 174 -14.70 9.64 -4.27
C LYS A 174 -13.84 8.54 -3.63
N TYR A 175 -12.97 8.89 -2.67
CA TYR A 175 -12.02 7.93 -2.11
C TYR A 175 -12.70 6.78 -1.36
N ILE A 176 -13.70 7.08 -0.53
CA ILE A 176 -14.32 6.04 0.33
C ILE A 176 -15.04 4.97 -0.49
N GLU A 177 -15.75 5.39 -1.55
CA GLU A 177 -16.42 4.47 -2.47
C GLU A 177 -15.40 3.60 -3.20
N ALA A 178 -14.34 4.22 -3.73
CA ALA A 178 -13.23 3.53 -4.39
C ALA A 178 -12.56 2.51 -3.47
N ALA A 179 -12.23 2.91 -2.23
CA ALA A 179 -11.56 2.05 -1.28
C ALA A 179 -12.44 0.85 -0.86
N ARG A 180 -13.74 1.07 -0.65
CA ARG A 180 -14.70 0.00 -0.36
C ARG A 180 -14.79 -1.03 -1.49
N ASP A 181 -14.91 -0.58 -2.72
CA ASP A 181 -15.00 -1.45 -3.90
C ASP A 181 -13.70 -2.24 -4.10
N ALA A 182 -12.54 -1.59 -3.92
CA ALA A 182 -11.24 -2.25 -4.02
C ALA A 182 -11.05 -3.30 -2.92
N ILE A 183 -11.29 -2.96 -1.65
CA ILE A 183 -11.14 -3.88 -0.51
C ILE A 183 -12.13 -5.05 -0.63
N ALA A 184 -13.37 -4.80 -1.06
CA ALA A 184 -14.35 -5.87 -1.27
C ALA A 184 -13.89 -6.86 -2.34
N GLU A 185 -13.30 -6.38 -3.44
CA GLU A 185 -12.76 -7.25 -4.48
C GLU A 185 -11.51 -8.00 -3.99
N MET A 186 -10.61 -7.36 -3.23
CA MET A 186 -9.45 -8.01 -2.60
C MET A 186 -9.88 -9.16 -1.68
N TYR A 187 -10.89 -8.90 -0.82
CA TYR A 187 -11.46 -9.92 0.05
C TYR A 187 -12.15 -11.04 -0.73
N ARG A 188 -12.87 -10.73 -1.80
CA ARG A 188 -13.48 -11.75 -2.68
C ARG A 188 -12.43 -12.72 -3.23
N GLN A 189 -11.24 -12.23 -3.57
CA GLN A 189 -10.16 -13.04 -4.13
C GLN A 189 -9.47 -13.93 -3.09
N LYS A 190 -9.28 -13.41 -1.88
CA LYS A 190 -8.44 -14.09 -0.86
C LYS A 190 -9.23 -14.78 0.25
N GLY A 191 -10.42 -14.29 0.57
CA GLY A 191 -11.20 -14.85 1.67
C GLY A 191 -10.52 -14.67 3.03
N LYS A 192 -10.59 -15.72 3.86
CA LYS A 192 -9.95 -15.72 5.17
C LYS A 192 -8.43 -15.79 5.07
N PRO A 193 -7.70 -15.16 6.01
CA PRO A 193 -6.25 -15.20 6.02
C PRO A 193 -5.72 -16.62 6.29
N GLU A 194 -4.67 -16.99 5.55
CA GLU A 194 -3.93 -18.25 5.69
C GLU A 194 -2.48 -17.97 6.08
N PHE A 195 -1.98 -18.68 7.07
CA PHE A 195 -0.63 -18.57 7.60
C PHE A 195 0.17 -19.83 7.32
N ASP A 196 1.50 -19.72 7.32
CA ASP A 196 2.38 -20.87 7.38
C ASP A 196 2.64 -21.30 8.85
N ASP A 197 3.46 -22.35 9.01
CA ASP A 197 3.78 -22.91 10.33
C ASP A 197 4.61 -21.96 11.21
N ASP A 198 5.28 -20.96 10.60
CA ASP A 198 6.06 -19.92 11.27
C ASP A 198 5.20 -18.67 11.58
N GLY A 199 3.90 -18.69 11.28
CA GLY A 199 2.97 -17.59 11.52
C GLY A 199 3.09 -16.45 10.50
N MET A 200 3.76 -16.67 9.37
CA MET A 200 3.82 -15.70 8.28
C MET A 200 2.57 -15.80 7.42
N LEU A 201 2.03 -14.66 6.99
CA LEU A 201 0.86 -14.62 6.14
C LEU A 201 1.20 -15.11 4.72
N LYS A 202 0.44 -16.09 4.25
CA LYS A 202 0.54 -16.66 2.88
C LYS A 202 -0.50 -16.10 1.95
N SER A 203 -1.69 -15.85 2.46
CA SER A 203 -2.82 -15.31 1.69
C SER A 203 -3.77 -14.56 2.61
N GLY A 204 -4.35 -13.45 2.14
CA GLY A 204 -5.32 -12.71 2.93
C GLY A 204 -5.31 -11.20 2.68
N VAL A 205 -6.06 -10.50 3.54
CA VAL A 205 -6.18 -9.03 3.50
C VAL A 205 -5.88 -8.48 4.89
N ILE A 206 -4.95 -7.51 4.96
CA ILE A 206 -4.70 -6.68 6.15
C ILE A 206 -5.04 -5.25 5.79
N VAL A 207 -6.11 -4.69 6.35
CA VAL A 207 -6.48 -3.29 6.11
C VAL A 207 -5.85 -2.38 7.16
N ARG A 208 -5.12 -1.36 6.71
CA ARG A 208 -4.44 -0.40 7.58
C ARG A 208 -5.27 0.86 7.78
N ILE A 209 -5.36 1.32 9.01
CA ILE A 209 -5.96 2.60 9.39
C ILE A 209 -4.88 3.45 10.05
N LEU A 210 -4.36 4.46 9.35
CA LEU A 210 -3.47 5.46 9.93
C LEU A 210 -4.33 6.50 10.65
N LEU A 211 -4.17 6.59 11.96
CA LEU A 211 -4.78 7.68 12.73
C LEU A 211 -4.11 9.01 12.38
N LEU A 212 -4.88 9.94 11.87
CA LEU A 212 -4.44 11.31 11.64
C LEU A 212 -4.83 12.20 12.83
N PRO A 213 -3.97 13.16 13.24
CA PRO A 213 -4.29 14.08 14.32
C PRO A 213 -5.62 14.82 14.09
N GLY A 214 -6.49 14.83 15.10
CA GLY A 214 -7.81 15.45 15.01
C GLY A 214 -8.85 14.70 14.19
N HIS A 215 -8.53 13.50 13.65
CA HIS A 215 -9.44 12.69 12.83
C HIS A 215 -9.86 11.36 13.49
N LEU A 216 -9.82 11.30 14.83
CA LEU A 216 -10.19 10.10 15.59
C LEU A 216 -11.60 9.57 15.25
N ALA A 217 -12.56 10.48 15.08
CA ALA A 217 -13.93 10.09 14.72
C ALA A 217 -14.02 9.38 13.35
N GLU A 218 -13.19 9.78 12.38
CA GLU A 218 -13.12 9.09 11.08
C GLU A 218 -12.44 7.72 11.19
N ALA A 219 -11.36 7.62 11.97
CA ALA A 219 -10.72 6.34 12.23
C ALA A 219 -11.68 5.33 12.88
N LYS A 220 -12.50 5.78 13.85
CA LYS A 220 -13.56 4.98 14.46
C LYS A 220 -14.62 4.52 13.44
N LEU A 221 -15.04 5.39 12.52
CA LEU A 221 -15.99 5.04 11.48
C LEU A 221 -15.39 4.02 10.49
N SER A 222 -14.11 4.19 10.12
CA SER A 222 -13.39 3.22 9.27
C SER A 222 -13.31 1.85 9.93
N LEU A 223 -12.92 1.81 11.21
CA LEU A 223 -12.83 0.58 11.99
C LEU A 223 -14.18 -0.13 12.10
N LYS A 224 -15.22 0.63 12.48
CA LYS A 224 -16.58 0.08 12.60
C LYS A 224 -17.05 -0.50 11.26
N TYR A 225 -16.85 0.21 10.15
CA TYR A 225 -17.20 -0.27 8.81
C TYR A 225 -16.51 -1.60 8.50
N LEU A 226 -15.21 -1.72 8.76
CA LEU A 226 -14.46 -2.95 8.46
C LEU A 226 -14.97 -4.12 9.30
N LEU A 227 -15.20 -3.91 10.59
CA LEU A 227 -15.72 -4.96 11.49
C LEU A 227 -17.15 -5.36 11.14
N ASP A 228 -18.03 -4.41 10.87
CA ASP A 228 -19.42 -4.70 10.47
C ASP A 228 -19.48 -5.47 9.14
N THR A 229 -18.52 -5.23 8.22
CA THR A 229 -18.54 -5.80 6.88
C THR A 229 -17.82 -7.15 6.80
N TYR A 230 -16.65 -7.27 7.44
CA TYR A 230 -15.76 -8.42 7.27
C TYR A 230 -15.58 -9.25 8.55
N GLY A 231 -15.89 -8.68 9.73
CA GLY A 231 -15.68 -9.34 11.02
C GLY A 231 -14.23 -9.80 11.20
N ASP A 232 -14.07 -11.06 11.61
CA ASP A 232 -12.77 -11.70 11.84
C ASP A 232 -12.16 -12.31 10.54
N ASN A 233 -12.70 -12.01 9.36
CA ASN A 233 -12.20 -12.59 8.10
C ASN A 233 -11.08 -11.78 7.45
N ILE A 234 -10.72 -10.64 8.03
CA ILE A 234 -9.56 -9.84 7.65
C ILE A 234 -8.78 -9.46 8.91
N TYR A 235 -7.54 -9.00 8.73
CA TYR A 235 -6.82 -8.30 9.79
C TYR A 235 -6.96 -6.79 9.64
N ILE A 236 -6.91 -6.08 10.77
CA ILE A 236 -6.95 -4.61 10.80
C ILE A 236 -5.71 -4.11 11.55
N SER A 237 -4.92 -3.26 10.91
CA SER A 237 -3.75 -2.64 11.52
C SER A 237 -4.07 -1.19 11.89
N LEU A 238 -4.03 -0.86 13.20
CA LEU A 238 -4.24 0.48 13.72
C LEU A 238 -2.89 1.14 13.93
N MET A 239 -2.61 2.20 13.15
CA MET A 239 -1.31 2.84 13.08
C MET A 239 -1.34 4.24 13.68
N ASN A 240 -0.32 4.59 14.48
CA ASN A 240 -0.13 5.92 15.07
C ASN A 240 1.11 6.65 14.52
N GLN A 241 1.81 6.07 13.57
CA GLN A 241 3.10 6.55 13.03
C GLN A 241 3.00 7.80 12.14
N TYR A 242 2.02 8.66 12.40
CA TYR A 242 1.93 9.92 11.67
C TYR A 242 3.06 10.87 12.06
N THR A 243 3.85 11.28 11.06
CA THR A 243 4.89 12.31 11.22
C THR A 243 4.44 13.59 10.51
N PRO A 244 4.35 14.74 11.21
CA PRO A 244 3.96 16.00 10.59
C PRO A 244 5.02 16.45 9.58
N MET A 245 4.58 16.78 8.36
CA MET A 245 5.45 17.36 7.35
C MET A 245 5.62 18.87 7.57
N PRO A 246 6.77 19.46 7.13
CA PRO A 246 6.90 20.91 7.07
C PRO A 246 5.71 21.54 6.33
N HIS A 247 5.24 22.68 6.79
CA HIS A 247 4.11 23.45 6.22
C HIS A 247 2.72 22.82 6.37
N MET A 248 2.55 21.79 7.21
CA MET A 248 1.21 21.30 7.53
C MET A 248 0.51 22.27 8.46
N GLU A 249 -0.75 22.55 8.13
CA GLU A 249 -1.65 23.31 9.01
C GLU A 249 -2.35 22.40 10.02
N ALA A 250 -2.94 23.00 11.05
CA ALA A 250 -3.75 22.28 12.01
C ALA A 250 -4.91 21.52 11.30
N PRO A 251 -5.22 20.31 11.72
CA PRO A 251 -4.65 19.56 12.85
C PRO A 251 -3.39 18.75 12.49
N LEU A 252 -2.96 18.72 11.21
CA LEU A 252 -1.87 17.87 10.74
C LEU A 252 -0.46 18.38 11.05
N ASN A 253 -0.33 19.52 11.74
CA ASN A 253 0.95 20.12 12.14
C ASN A 253 1.52 19.56 13.46
N ARG A 254 0.96 18.48 13.97
CA ARG A 254 1.39 17.79 15.19
C ARG A 254 1.33 16.27 15.03
N LYS A 255 2.00 15.54 15.91
CA LYS A 255 1.82 14.10 16.03
C LYS A 255 0.45 13.75 16.63
N VAL A 256 0.03 12.50 16.47
CA VAL A 256 -1.08 11.90 17.21
C VAL A 256 -0.75 11.93 18.71
N THR A 257 -1.70 12.30 19.55
CA THR A 257 -1.51 12.25 20.99
C THR A 257 -1.77 10.85 21.53
N HIS A 258 -1.14 10.53 22.69
CA HIS A 258 -1.40 9.25 23.38
C HIS A 258 -2.90 9.05 23.63
N ALA A 259 -3.60 10.10 24.11
CA ALA A 259 -5.03 10.05 24.37
C ALA A 259 -5.88 9.73 23.13
N GLU A 260 -5.54 10.31 21.96
CA GLU A 260 -6.25 10.00 20.70
C GLU A 260 -6.07 8.53 20.31
N TYR A 261 -4.86 8.00 20.48
CA TYR A 261 -4.58 6.60 20.10
C TYR A 261 -5.19 5.61 21.10
N GLU A 262 -5.03 5.82 22.40
CA GLU A 262 -5.66 5.01 23.46
C GLU A 262 -7.19 4.97 23.31
N GLU A 263 -7.80 6.09 22.95
CA GLU A 263 -9.24 6.15 22.72
C GLU A 263 -9.66 5.33 21.48
N LEU A 264 -8.81 5.25 20.43
CA LEU A 264 -9.03 4.38 19.28
C LEU A 264 -8.90 2.90 19.67
N LEU A 265 -7.87 2.53 20.44
CA LEU A 265 -7.65 1.16 20.92
C LEU A 265 -8.79 0.69 21.82
N THR A 266 -9.19 1.52 22.80
CA THR A 266 -10.35 1.24 23.67
C THR A 266 -11.63 1.04 22.84
N TYR A 267 -11.80 1.82 21.78
CA TYR A 267 -12.95 1.66 20.88
C TYR A 267 -12.88 0.35 20.10
N ALA A 268 -11.69 -0.06 19.66
CA ALA A 268 -11.46 -1.33 18.97
C ALA A 268 -11.81 -2.54 19.87
N GLU A 269 -11.38 -2.50 21.13
CA GLU A 269 -11.72 -3.50 22.15
C GLU A 269 -13.23 -3.60 22.39
N LYS A 270 -13.90 -2.45 22.56
CA LYS A 270 -15.37 -2.38 22.73
C LYS A 270 -16.15 -2.96 21.54
N LEU A 271 -15.62 -2.85 20.33
CA LEU A 271 -16.19 -3.45 19.13
C LEU A 271 -15.85 -4.94 18.99
N GLY A 272 -14.95 -5.48 19.82
CA GLY A 272 -14.54 -6.88 19.81
C GLY A 272 -13.57 -7.23 18.70
N LEU A 273 -12.68 -6.30 18.29
CA LEU A 273 -11.62 -6.58 17.33
C LEU A 273 -10.70 -7.69 17.87
N LYS A 274 -10.65 -8.84 17.18
CA LYS A 274 -9.79 -9.99 17.52
C LYS A 274 -8.54 -10.04 16.66
N ASN A 275 -8.69 -9.82 15.35
CA ASN A 275 -7.62 -9.89 14.37
C ASN A 275 -7.05 -8.49 14.11
N GLY A 276 -6.28 -7.96 15.06
CA GLY A 276 -5.74 -6.62 15.00
C GLY A 276 -4.24 -6.55 15.28
N PHE A 277 -3.57 -5.60 14.61
CA PHE A 277 -2.21 -5.19 14.93
C PHE A 277 -2.25 -3.76 15.46
N TYR A 278 -1.45 -3.51 16.49
CA TYR A 278 -1.33 -2.21 17.15
C TYR A 278 0.14 -1.82 17.15
N GLN A 279 0.40 -0.54 16.97
CA GLN A 279 1.75 0.00 17.11
C GLN A 279 1.98 0.48 18.54
N ASP A 280 3.19 0.22 19.06
CA ASP A 280 3.59 0.82 20.33
C ASP A 280 3.66 2.34 20.20
N PHE A 281 3.33 3.03 21.29
CA PHE A 281 3.42 4.48 21.30
C PHE A 281 4.89 4.92 21.28
N GLY A 282 5.25 5.77 20.31
CA GLY A 282 6.64 6.19 20.10
C GLY A 282 7.24 5.73 18.77
N THR A 283 6.53 4.90 18.00
CA THR A 283 6.99 4.42 16.68
C THR A 283 6.93 5.48 15.57
N ALA A 284 6.41 6.69 15.85
CA ALA A 284 6.41 7.80 14.88
C ALA A 284 7.79 8.47 14.79
N GLU A 285 8.78 7.74 14.26
CA GLU A 285 10.14 8.23 14.03
C GLU A 285 10.45 8.22 12.52
N GLU A 286 11.23 9.21 12.09
CA GLU A 286 11.69 9.30 10.69
C GLU A 286 12.57 8.11 10.27
N SER A 287 13.17 7.41 11.24
CA SER A 287 14.01 6.23 11.03
C SER A 287 13.29 5.05 10.36
N PHE A 288 11.97 5.00 10.40
CA PHE A 288 11.16 3.99 9.69
C PHE A 288 10.94 4.29 8.21
N ILE A 289 11.26 5.50 7.76
CA ILE A 289 11.20 5.87 6.33
C ILE A 289 12.56 5.50 5.72
N PRO A 290 12.60 4.53 4.78
CA PRO A 290 13.87 4.16 4.18
C PRO A 290 14.39 5.29 3.27
N PRO A 291 15.72 5.47 3.14
CA PRO A 291 16.26 6.39 2.15
C PRO A 291 15.92 5.90 0.74
N PHE A 292 15.51 6.82 -0.13
CA PHE A 292 15.19 6.51 -1.55
C PHE A 292 16.41 6.80 -2.44
N ASP A 293 17.48 6.07 -2.20
CA ASP A 293 18.84 6.25 -2.74
C ASP A 293 19.18 5.30 -3.91
N GLY A 294 18.20 4.55 -4.40
CA GLY A 294 18.41 3.56 -5.45
C GLY A 294 18.97 2.23 -4.97
N THR A 295 19.08 1.99 -3.66
CA THR A 295 19.56 0.70 -3.11
C THR A 295 18.81 -0.48 -3.74
N GLY A 296 19.54 -1.50 -4.16
CA GLY A 296 19.01 -2.74 -4.74
C GLY A 296 18.64 -2.64 -6.22
N LEU A 297 18.96 -1.53 -6.88
CA LEU A 297 18.68 -1.27 -8.30
C LEU A 297 19.95 -1.28 -9.16
N ASP A 298 21.11 -1.58 -8.57
CA ASP A 298 22.38 -1.61 -9.28
C ASP A 298 22.46 -2.86 -10.16
N GLU A 299 22.64 -2.59 -11.44
CA GLU A 299 22.86 -3.27 -12.72
C GLU A 299 21.69 -3.30 -13.68
#